data_75a991911cac9f26a7b43f35000e0472
#
_entry.id   75a991911cac9f26a7b43f35000e0472
#
_cell.length_a   1.000
_cell.length_b   1.000
_cell.length_c   1.000
_cell.angle_alpha   90.00
_cell.angle_beta   90.00
_cell.angle_gamma   90.00
#
_symmetry.space_group_name_H-M   'P 1'
#
loop_
_entity.id
_entity.type
_entity.pdbx_description
1 polymer ?
#
loop_
_entity_poly.entity_id
_entity_poly.type
_entity_poly.pdbx_seq_one_letter_code
_entity_poly.pdbx_strand_id
1 'polypeptide(L)'
;SAGRLETAEKALDLMLEKDSFVAFEKAKNLDDLNKKRRKIQHEALEIAIQKAEDFKNDKVLVVADESFNDGIIGIVASGLLERFKKPVFVISIEGDVAKGSARSFGDFSASQAVQNASEIIIKGGGHDAAAGVTLPTSKIDDFRKSVNDFYDSLKLKNQLEKLLPKVDIQLEDFSPISVELFEKISLLEPFGNGNDEPTFEIKNACVIARQEMGDKNQHLKLTLSDGEREFKMLKFNAPKDFFAEIDEKVDVIFSLGLNEWQGQKNVEGQILHLERKCV
;
A
#
# COMPACT_ATOMS: atom_id res chain seq x y z
N SER A 1 -11.07 -9.05 -8.05
CA SER A 1 -10.27 -9.58 -9.19
C SER A 1 -11.06 -9.66 -10.47
N ALA A 2 -12.32 -10.14 -10.45
CA ALA A 2 -13.15 -10.24 -11.65
C ALA A 2 -13.25 -8.90 -12.37
N GLY A 3 -13.72 -7.83 -11.74
CA GLY A 3 -13.86 -6.51 -12.36
C GLY A 3 -12.55 -5.81 -12.78
N ARG A 4 -11.38 -6.47 -12.64
CA ARG A 4 -10.09 -5.94 -13.14
C ARG A 4 -9.59 -6.65 -14.41
N LEU A 5 -9.80 -7.95 -14.52
CA LEU A 5 -9.40 -8.73 -15.69
C LEU A 5 -10.56 -9.09 -16.59
N GLU A 6 -11.77 -9.12 -16.02
CA GLU A 6 -13.03 -9.45 -16.68
C GLU A 6 -14.15 -8.58 -16.10
N THR A 7 -15.41 -9.06 -16.13
CA THR A 7 -16.55 -8.30 -15.61
C THR A 7 -16.80 -8.55 -14.13
N ALA A 8 -17.30 -7.53 -13.41
CA ALA A 8 -17.69 -7.66 -12.01
C ALA A 8 -18.93 -8.55 -11.82
N GLU A 9 -19.71 -8.78 -12.87
CA GLU A 9 -20.90 -9.62 -12.86
C GLU A 9 -20.64 -11.03 -12.33
N LYS A 10 -19.47 -11.63 -12.67
CA LYS A 10 -19.10 -12.95 -12.15
C LYS A 10 -19.05 -13.02 -10.61
N ALA A 11 -18.67 -11.93 -9.96
CA ALA A 11 -18.69 -11.86 -8.51
C ALA A 11 -20.12 -11.69 -7.97
N LEU A 12 -20.94 -10.89 -8.65
CA LEU A 12 -22.37 -10.73 -8.32
C LEU A 12 -23.10 -12.04 -8.48
N ASP A 13 -22.87 -12.78 -9.58
CA ASP A 13 -23.48 -14.09 -9.84
C ASP A 13 -23.16 -15.11 -8.76
N LEU A 14 -21.94 -15.06 -8.18
CA LEU A 14 -21.63 -15.90 -7.02
C LEU A 14 -22.43 -15.49 -5.77
N MET A 15 -22.54 -14.17 -5.51
CA MET A 15 -23.26 -13.67 -4.33
C MET A 15 -24.76 -13.98 -4.37
N LEU A 16 -25.33 -14.07 -5.57
CA LEU A 16 -26.75 -14.37 -5.78
C LEU A 16 -27.06 -15.87 -5.91
N GLU A 17 -26.03 -16.72 -6.02
CA GLU A 17 -26.20 -18.15 -6.21
C GLU A 17 -26.76 -18.83 -4.95
N LYS A 18 -27.77 -19.67 -5.15
CA LYS A 18 -28.45 -20.40 -4.07
C LYS A 18 -28.05 -21.88 -4.01
N ASP A 19 -27.59 -22.43 -5.14
CA ASP A 19 -27.10 -23.80 -5.18
C ASP A 19 -25.65 -23.85 -4.68
N SER A 20 -25.38 -24.62 -3.64
CA SER A 20 -24.08 -24.69 -2.99
C SER A 20 -22.98 -25.27 -3.89
N PHE A 21 -23.32 -26.23 -4.76
CA PHE A 21 -22.38 -26.83 -5.70
C PHE A 21 -21.99 -25.82 -6.80
N VAL A 22 -22.98 -25.14 -7.37
CA VAL A 22 -22.75 -24.10 -8.39
C VAL A 22 -21.98 -22.92 -7.77
N ALA A 23 -22.30 -22.51 -6.55
CA ALA A 23 -21.59 -21.47 -5.83
C ALA A 23 -20.11 -21.85 -5.60
N PHE A 24 -19.82 -23.10 -5.26
CA PHE A 24 -18.44 -23.59 -5.10
C PHE A 24 -17.65 -23.50 -6.41
N GLU A 25 -18.23 -23.93 -7.55
CA GLU A 25 -17.58 -23.84 -8.85
C GLU A 25 -17.34 -22.39 -9.27
N LYS A 26 -18.30 -21.47 -9.03
CA LYS A 26 -18.13 -20.03 -9.26
C LYS A 26 -17.02 -19.43 -8.39
N ALA A 27 -16.97 -19.81 -7.12
CA ALA A 27 -15.92 -19.35 -6.19
C ALA A 27 -14.52 -19.80 -6.64
N LYS A 28 -14.39 -21.06 -7.08
CA LYS A 28 -13.14 -21.60 -7.63
C LYS A 28 -12.69 -20.84 -8.87
N ASN A 29 -13.60 -20.55 -9.80
CA ASN A 29 -13.29 -19.74 -10.99
C ASN A 29 -12.80 -18.33 -10.61
N LEU A 30 -13.40 -17.70 -9.60
CA LEU A 30 -12.96 -16.38 -9.10
C LEU A 30 -11.60 -16.45 -8.41
N ASP A 31 -11.30 -17.53 -7.70
CA ASP A 31 -9.97 -17.75 -7.10
C ASP A 31 -8.90 -17.92 -8.18
N ASP A 32 -9.17 -18.68 -9.24
CA ASP A 32 -8.24 -18.85 -10.36
C ASP A 32 -8.00 -17.51 -11.10
N LEU A 33 -9.05 -16.71 -11.31
CA LEU A 33 -8.92 -15.35 -11.82
C LEU A 33 -8.08 -14.45 -10.89
N ASN A 34 -8.23 -14.61 -9.58
CA ASN A 34 -7.44 -13.85 -8.62
C ASN A 34 -5.96 -14.25 -8.63
N LYS A 35 -5.66 -15.54 -8.74
CA LYS A 35 -4.30 -16.06 -8.90
C LYS A 35 -3.67 -15.52 -10.18
N LYS A 36 -4.41 -15.56 -11.31
CA LYS A 36 -3.96 -14.99 -12.59
C LYS A 36 -3.67 -13.48 -12.47
N ARG A 37 -4.59 -12.72 -11.85
CA ARG A 37 -4.39 -11.30 -11.61
C ARG A 37 -3.13 -11.02 -10.78
N ARG A 38 -2.92 -11.76 -9.68
CA ARG A 38 -1.72 -11.61 -8.84
C ARG A 38 -0.43 -11.86 -9.60
N LYS A 39 -0.41 -12.86 -10.48
CA LYS A 39 0.75 -13.17 -11.32
C LYS A 39 1.04 -12.01 -12.29
N ILE A 40 0.05 -11.55 -13.05
CA ILE A 40 0.18 -10.43 -14.00
C ILE A 40 0.60 -9.15 -13.26
N GLN A 41 0.04 -8.89 -12.09
CA GLN A 41 0.41 -7.73 -11.26
C GLN A 41 1.87 -7.80 -10.81
N HIS A 42 2.36 -8.96 -10.40
CA HIS A 42 3.74 -9.13 -9.95
C HIS A 42 4.72 -8.89 -11.10
N GLU A 43 4.49 -9.52 -12.25
CA GLU A 43 5.29 -9.35 -13.46
C GLU A 43 5.31 -7.87 -13.91
N ALA A 44 4.15 -7.23 -13.95
CA ALA A 44 4.04 -5.82 -14.33
C ALA A 44 4.75 -4.89 -13.32
N LEU A 45 4.68 -5.20 -12.02
CA LEU A 45 5.38 -4.41 -10.99
C LEU A 45 6.90 -4.53 -11.13
N GLU A 46 7.44 -5.71 -11.42
CA GLU A 46 8.88 -5.89 -11.64
C GLU A 46 9.36 -5.09 -12.86
N ILE A 47 8.64 -5.13 -13.97
CA ILE A 47 8.93 -4.32 -15.16
C ILE A 47 8.87 -2.83 -14.81
N ALA A 48 7.83 -2.42 -14.09
CA ALA A 48 7.64 -1.02 -13.70
C ALA A 48 8.75 -0.51 -12.79
N ILE A 49 9.23 -1.33 -11.84
CA ILE A 49 10.37 -1.00 -10.97
C ILE A 49 11.65 -0.80 -11.81
N GLN A 50 11.95 -1.72 -12.73
CA GLN A 50 13.12 -1.59 -13.59
C GLN A 50 13.09 -0.30 -14.41
N LYS A 51 11.96 0.00 -15.03
CA LYS A 51 11.80 1.26 -15.81
C LYS A 51 11.83 2.52 -14.94
N ALA A 52 11.31 2.43 -13.70
CA ALA A 52 11.33 3.58 -12.78
C ALA A 52 12.74 3.98 -12.34
N GLU A 53 13.70 3.04 -12.35
CA GLU A 53 15.12 3.36 -12.04
C GLU A 53 15.73 4.37 -13.01
N ASP A 54 15.32 4.36 -14.30
CA ASP A 54 15.78 5.31 -15.31
C ASP A 54 15.31 6.75 -14.99
N PHE A 55 14.20 6.86 -14.26
CA PHE A 55 13.56 8.12 -13.86
C PHE A 55 13.64 8.41 -12.36
N LYS A 56 14.51 7.73 -11.63
CA LYS A 56 14.61 7.85 -10.16
C LYS A 56 14.88 9.27 -9.65
N ASN A 57 15.41 10.16 -10.49
CA ASN A 57 15.65 11.57 -10.15
C ASN A 57 14.40 12.44 -10.33
N ASP A 58 13.41 11.99 -11.07
CA ASP A 58 12.14 12.69 -11.25
C ASP A 58 11.40 12.80 -9.91
N LYS A 59 10.67 13.89 -9.73
CA LYS A 59 9.82 14.11 -8.53
C LYS A 59 8.53 13.31 -8.61
N VAL A 60 8.01 13.15 -9.83
CA VAL A 60 6.82 12.34 -10.16
C VAL A 60 7.27 11.27 -11.15
N LEU A 61 7.13 10.00 -10.78
CA LEU A 61 7.47 8.88 -11.66
C LEU A 61 6.38 8.69 -12.72
N VAL A 62 6.78 8.65 -13.98
CA VAL A 62 5.87 8.31 -15.10
C VAL A 62 6.46 7.12 -15.83
N VAL A 63 5.84 5.96 -15.69
CA VAL A 63 6.31 4.69 -16.25
C VAL A 63 5.28 4.16 -17.24
N ALA A 64 5.72 3.83 -18.44
CA ALA A 64 4.84 3.37 -19.51
C ALA A 64 5.38 2.08 -20.15
N ASP A 65 4.46 1.16 -20.48
CA ASP A 65 4.79 -0.08 -21.18
C ASP A 65 3.59 -0.67 -21.92
N GLU A 66 3.83 -1.34 -23.06
CA GLU A 66 2.82 -2.06 -23.84
C GLU A 66 2.34 -3.33 -23.15
N SER A 67 3.15 -3.93 -22.29
CA SER A 67 2.79 -5.14 -21.53
C SER A 67 1.85 -4.88 -20.36
N PHE A 68 1.64 -3.61 -19.99
CA PHE A 68 0.77 -3.28 -18.87
C PHE A 68 -0.70 -3.42 -19.24
N ASN A 69 -1.47 -4.02 -18.33
CA ASN A 69 -2.90 -4.18 -18.47
C ASN A 69 -3.66 -3.07 -17.73
N ASP A 70 -4.61 -2.43 -18.38
CA ASP A 70 -5.42 -1.32 -17.84
C ASP A 70 -6.08 -1.64 -16.49
N GLY A 71 -6.51 -2.89 -16.31
CA GLY A 71 -7.18 -3.32 -15.07
C GLY A 71 -6.28 -3.39 -13.84
N ILE A 72 -4.95 -3.38 -14.02
CA ILE A 72 -3.99 -3.54 -12.92
C ILE A 72 -3.05 -2.35 -12.72
N ILE A 73 -2.95 -1.41 -13.69
CA ILE A 73 -2.01 -0.27 -13.59
C ILE A 73 -2.17 0.54 -12.31
N GLY A 74 -3.39 0.67 -11.78
CA GLY A 74 -3.62 1.33 -10.50
C GLY A 74 -3.02 0.61 -9.30
N ILE A 75 -2.93 -0.74 -9.35
CA ILE A 75 -2.27 -1.51 -8.28
C ILE A 75 -0.75 -1.43 -8.43
N VAL A 76 -0.26 -1.46 -9.67
CA VAL A 76 1.17 -1.28 -9.96
C VAL A 76 1.63 0.11 -9.51
N ALA A 77 0.83 1.16 -9.76
CA ALA A 77 1.11 2.51 -9.29
C ALA A 77 1.22 2.59 -7.76
N SER A 78 0.34 1.90 -7.02
CA SER A 78 0.44 1.81 -5.56
C SER A 78 1.75 1.14 -5.12
N GLY A 79 2.14 0.03 -5.75
CA GLY A 79 3.41 -0.66 -5.45
C GLY A 79 4.65 0.19 -5.75
N LEU A 80 4.65 0.96 -6.84
CA LEU A 80 5.73 1.91 -7.13
C LEU A 80 5.77 3.06 -6.12
N LEU A 81 4.62 3.62 -5.73
CA LEU A 81 4.55 4.66 -4.71
C LEU A 81 5.12 4.17 -3.38
N GLU A 82 4.74 2.96 -2.94
CA GLU A 82 5.29 2.34 -1.73
C GLU A 82 6.81 2.13 -1.80
N ARG A 83 7.32 1.74 -2.97
CA ARG A 83 8.75 1.48 -3.17
C ARG A 83 9.60 2.74 -3.25
N PHE A 84 9.18 3.71 -4.08
CA PHE A 84 9.97 4.91 -4.38
C PHE A 84 9.61 6.12 -3.52
N LYS A 85 8.49 6.04 -2.76
CA LYS A 85 7.99 7.16 -1.94
C LYS A 85 7.80 8.45 -2.73
N LYS A 86 7.28 8.32 -3.94
CA LYS A 86 7.00 9.41 -4.88
C LYS A 86 5.61 9.29 -5.47
N PRO A 87 4.96 10.39 -5.90
CA PRO A 87 3.80 10.31 -6.77
C PRO A 87 4.13 9.56 -8.05
N VAL A 88 3.20 8.77 -8.56
CA VAL A 88 3.44 7.85 -9.69
C VAL A 88 2.28 7.88 -10.66
N PHE A 89 2.59 7.86 -11.95
CA PHE A 89 1.70 7.52 -13.05
C PHE A 89 2.21 6.24 -13.72
N VAL A 90 1.38 5.21 -13.77
CA VAL A 90 1.65 3.98 -14.56
C VAL A 90 0.73 3.98 -15.76
N ILE A 91 1.32 3.83 -16.94
CA ILE A 91 0.65 4.02 -18.24
C ILE A 91 0.73 2.71 -19.03
N SER A 92 -0.43 2.19 -19.41
CA SER A 92 -0.59 1.10 -20.39
C SER A 92 -0.67 1.71 -21.80
N ILE A 93 0.12 1.18 -22.72
CA ILE A 93 0.16 1.62 -24.13
C ILE A 93 -0.65 0.65 -24.97
N GLU A 94 -1.64 1.16 -25.71
CA GLU A 94 -2.44 0.39 -26.66
C GLU A 94 -2.49 1.13 -28.01
N GLY A 95 -1.53 0.84 -28.89
CA GLY A 95 -1.37 1.51 -30.17
C GLY A 95 -1.10 3.02 -30.00
N ASP A 96 -1.93 3.86 -30.63
CA ASP A 96 -1.78 5.31 -30.61
C ASP A 96 -2.33 5.98 -29.33
N VAL A 97 -3.01 5.23 -28.47
CA VAL A 97 -3.64 5.71 -27.25
C VAL A 97 -3.03 5.01 -26.03
N ALA A 98 -2.74 5.79 -25.01
CA ALA A 98 -2.25 5.31 -23.75
C ALA A 98 -3.19 5.69 -22.61
N LYS A 99 -3.37 4.77 -21.63
CA LYS A 99 -4.19 4.97 -20.45
C LYS A 99 -3.33 4.87 -19.20
N GLY A 100 -3.41 5.86 -18.33
CA GLY A 100 -2.64 5.93 -17.12
C GLY A 100 -3.50 5.91 -15.86
N SER A 101 -2.92 5.39 -14.80
CA SER A 101 -3.45 5.49 -13.44
C SER A 101 -2.40 6.08 -12.53
N ALA A 102 -2.79 7.13 -11.80
CA ALA A 102 -1.94 7.78 -10.82
C ALA A 102 -2.21 7.32 -9.40
N ARG A 103 -1.16 7.38 -8.59
CA ARG A 103 -1.24 7.35 -7.13
C ARG A 103 -0.36 8.45 -6.57
N SER A 104 -0.87 9.11 -5.54
CA SER A 104 -0.21 10.24 -4.91
C SER A 104 -0.43 10.25 -3.40
N PHE A 105 0.28 11.13 -2.73
CA PHE A 105 0.20 11.36 -1.30
C PHE A 105 0.60 12.80 -0.96
N GLY A 106 0.32 13.20 0.27
CA GLY A 106 0.69 14.51 0.77
C GLY A 106 -0.02 15.64 0.03
N ASP A 107 0.73 16.68 -0.30
CA ASP A 107 0.20 17.91 -0.91
C ASP A 107 0.24 17.88 -2.45
N PHE A 108 0.76 16.83 -3.06
CA PHE A 108 0.72 16.69 -4.50
C PHE A 108 -0.60 16.07 -4.94
N SER A 109 -1.46 16.87 -5.54
CA SER A 109 -2.73 16.42 -6.09
C SER A 109 -2.54 15.79 -7.48
N ALA A 110 -2.83 14.49 -7.60
CA ALA A 110 -2.80 13.78 -8.88
C ALA A 110 -3.84 14.35 -9.86
N SER A 111 -5.01 14.77 -9.38
CA SER A 111 -6.06 15.36 -10.22
C SER A 111 -5.67 16.73 -10.77
N GLN A 112 -5.03 17.58 -9.96
CA GLN A 112 -4.53 18.88 -10.42
C GLN A 112 -3.36 18.71 -11.41
N ALA A 113 -2.46 17.74 -11.20
CA ALA A 113 -1.41 17.42 -12.14
C ALA A 113 -1.96 17.03 -13.53
N VAL A 114 -3.02 16.18 -13.54
CA VAL A 114 -3.73 15.81 -14.78
C VAL A 114 -4.40 17.03 -15.41
N GLN A 115 -5.02 17.90 -14.62
CA GLN A 115 -5.67 19.12 -15.11
C GLN A 115 -4.63 20.10 -15.70
N ASN A 116 -3.47 20.25 -15.06
CA ASN A 116 -2.37 21.09 -15.58
C ASN A 116 -1.84 20.60 -16.94
N ALA A 117 -1.96 19.31 -17.23
CA ALA A 117 -1.58 18.70 -18.50
C ALA A 117 -2.74 18.63 -19.52
N SER A 118 -3.83 19.40 -19.35
CA SER A 118 -5.06 19.32 -20.16
C SER A 118 -4.84 19.49 -21.68
N GLU A 119 -3.86 20.26 -22.11
CA GLU A 119 -3.52 20.45 -23.53
C GLU A 119 -2.78 19.23 -24.15
N ILE A 120 -2.24 18.35 -23.31
CA ILE A 120 -1.43 17.19 -23.73
C ILE A 120 -2.30 15.92 -23.78
N ILE A 121 -3.34 15.84 -22.95
CA ILE A 121 -4.15 14.65 -22.75
C ILE A 121 -5.44 14.67 -23.57
N ILE A 122 -6.01 13.49 -23.81
CA ILE A 122 -7.34 13.35 -24.44
C ILE A 122 -8.43 13.58 -23.38
N LYS A 123 -8.28 12.96 -22.20
CA LYS A 123 -9.16 13.10 -21.03
C LYS A 123 -8.47 12.63 -19.77
N GLY A 124 -8.92 13.13 -18.65
CA GLY A 124 -8.41 12.68 -17.35
C GLY A 124 -9.13 13.34 -16.20
N GLY A 125 -8.88 12.86 -14.98
CA GLY A 125 -9.46 13.38 -13.76
C GLY A 125 -9.36 12.37 -12.63
N GLY A 126 -9.87 12.77 -11.46
CA GLY A 126 -9.81 11.95 -10.25
C GLY A 126 -9.85 12.79 -8.99
N HIS A 127 -9.14 12.31 -7.99
CA HIS A 127 -8.98 12.94 -6.68
C HIS A 127 -7.50 13.18 -6.38
N ASP A 128 -7.20 13.84 -5.27
CA ASP A 128 -5.81 14.18 -4.91
C ASP A 128 -4.90 12.95 -4.82
N ALA A 129 -5.37 11.88 -4.19
CA ALA A 129 -4.59 10.66 -4.01
C ALA A 129 -4.57 9.72 -5.22
N ALA A 130 -5.51 9.85 -6.18
CA ALA A 130 -5.63 8.93 -7.30
C ALA A 130 -6.32 9.59 -8.49
N ALA A 131 -5.75 9.47 -9.69
CA ALA A 131 -6.33 9.98 -10.91
C ALA A 131 -6.15 9.00 -12.07
N GLY A 132 -6.97 9.19 -13.12
CA GLY A 132 -6.85 8.50 -14.40
C GLY A 132 -6.54 9.48 -15.51
N VAL A 133 -5.78 9.05 -16.52
CA VAL A 133 -5.47 9.85 -17.70
C VAL A 133 -5.52 9.00 -18.94
N THR A 134 -5.97 9.59 -20.04
CA THR A 134 -5.86 9.04 -21.40
C THR A 134 -5.18 10.06 -22.28
N LEU A 135 -4.14 9.66 -23.00
CA LEU A 135 -3.33 10.55 -23.81
C LEU A 135 -2.83 9.85 -25.08
N PRO A 136 -2.43 10.59 -26.12
CA PRO A 136 -1.73 10.00 -27.26
C PRO A 136 -0.40 9.38 -26.79
N THR A 137 -0.06 8.19 -27.29
CA THR A 137 1.21 7.51 -26.97
C THR A 137 2.42 8.39 -27.24
N SER A 138 2.39 9.15 -28.34
CA SER A 138 3.45 10.11 -28.72
C SER A 138 3.64 11.27 -27.73
N LYS A 139 2.72 11.46 -26.79
CA LYS A 139 2.72 12.56 -25.80
C LYS A 139 3.14 12.15 -24.39
N ILE A 140 3.59 10.90 -24.19
CA ILE A 140 3.96 10.39 -22.88
C ILE A 140 5.13 11.21 -22.28
N ASP A 141 6.14 11.57 -23.06
CA ASP A 141 7.30 12.34 -22.57
C ASP A 141 6.92 13.80 -22.27
N ASP A 142 6.07 14.42 -23.09
CA ASP A 142 5.51 15.75 -22.82
C ASP A 142 4.72 15.74 -21.51
N PHE A 143 3.92 14.69 -21.29
CA PHE A 143 3.16 14.50 -20.06
C PHE A 143 4.07 14.33 -18.83
N ARG A 144 5.12 13.48 -18.93
CA ARG A 144 6.13 13.31 -17.88
C ARG A 144 6.74 14.65 -17.48
N LYS A 145 7.14 15.43 -18.45
CA LYS A 145 7.70 16.76 -18.21
C LYS A 145 6.68 17.66 -17.52
N SER A 146 5.46 17.74 -18.02
CA SER A 146 4.40 18.60 -17.47
C SER A 146 4.10 18.32 -16.01
N VAL A 147 3.98 17.03 -15.60
CA VAL A 147 3.68 16.69 -14.20
C VAL A 147 4.85 16.94 -13.26
N ASN A 148 6.09 16.84 -13.74
CA ASN A 148 7.29 17.18 -12.96
C ASN A 148 7.45 18.71 -12.82
N ASP A 149 7.25 19.48 -13.90
CA ASP A 149 7.24 20.95 -13.86
C ASP A 149 6.14 21.46 -12.91
N PHE A 150 4.96 20.82 -12.92
CA PHE A 150 3.89 21.13 -11.97
C PHE A 150 4.33 20.85 -10.53
N TYR A 151 4.96 19.70 -10.24
CA TYR A 151 5.48 19.39 -8.90
C TYR A 151 6.44 20.46 -8.41
N ASP A 152 7.40 20.86 -9.25
CA ASP A 152 8.41 21.86 -8.91
C ASP A 152 7.79 23.24 -8.64
N SER A 153 6.71 23.59 -9.36
CA SER A 153 5.97 24.85 -9.16
C SER A 153 5.33 24.96 -7.76
N LEU A 154 4.95 23.83 -7.16
CA LEU A 154 4.30 23.75 -5.86
C LEU A 154 5.25 24.00 -4.68
N LYS A 155 6.58 23.90 -4.89
CA LYS A 155 7.63 24.08 -3.85
C LYS A 155 7.35 23.26 -2.58
N LEU A 156 6.90 22.04 -2.74
CA LEU A 156 6.50 21.15 -1.66
C LEU A 156 7.66 20.81 -0.72
N LYS A 157 7.38 20.74 0.59
CA LYS A 157 8.36 20.38 1.62
C LYS A 157 7.83 19.22 2.46
N ASN A 158 8.75 18.44 3.03
CA ASN A 158 8.46 17.38 4.02
C ASN A 158 7.39 16.36 3.57
N GLN A 159 7.31 16.07 2.26
CA GLN A 159 6.27 15.17 1.75
C GLN A 159 6.40 13.75 2.30
N LEU A 160 7.62 13.26 2.60
CA LEU A 160 7.84 11.93 3.15
C LEU A 160 7.22 11.77 4.54
N GLU A 161 7.20 12.81 5.36
CA GLU A 161 6.55 12.79 6.68
C GLU A 161 5.05 12.51 6.57
N LYS A 162 4.42 12.89 5.46
CA LYS A 162 2.99 12.66 5.19
C LYS A 162 2.66 11.22 4.77
N LEU A 163 3.67 10.40 4.53
CA LEU A 163 3.52 8.95 4.36
C LEU A 163 3.55 8.18 5.67
N LEU A 164 3.96 8.82 6.76
CA LEU A 164 3.95 8.18 8.07
C LEU A 164 2.51 7.93 8.51
N PRO A 165 2.22 6.78 9.11
CA PRO A 165 0.93 6.54 9.71
C PRO A 165 0.62 7.63 10.74
N LYS A 166 -0.64 8.05 10.81
CA LYS A 166 -1.12 8.91 11.88
C LYS A 166 -0.90 8.20 13.21
N VAL A 167 -0.55 8.93 14.26
CA VAL A 167 -0.49 8.42 15.63
C VAL A 167 -1.68 8.99 16.39
N ASP A 168 -2.55 8.12 16.90
CA ASP A 168 -3.68 8.54 17.72
C ASP A 168 -3.31 8.55 19.22
N ILE A 169 -2.49 7.59 19.66
CA ILE A 169 -2.10 7.43 21.06
C ILE A 169 -0.60 7.16 21.17
N GLN A 170 0.11 7.99 21.91
CA GLN A 170 1.49 7.74 22.28
C GLN A 170 1.53 7.03 23.64
N LEU A 171 2.20 5.87 23.70
CA LEU A 171 2.38 5.07 24.89
C LEU A 171 3.76 5.35 25.52
N GLU A 172 3.83 5.37 26.84
CA GLU A 172 5.10 5.41 27.57
C GLU A 172 5.72 4.02 27.69
N ASP A 173 4.87 3.00 27.86
CA ASP A 173 5.24 1.58 27.99
C ASP A 173 4.12 0.67 27.45
N PHE A 174 4.32 -0.66 27.47
CA PHE A 174 3.33 -1.64 27.02
C PHE A 174 2.26 -1.99 28.08
N SER A 175 2.29 -1.40 29.29
CA SER A 175 1.37 -1.75 30.36
C SER A 175 -0.12 -1.55 30.07
N PRO A 176 -0.53 -0.55 29.26
CA PRO A 176 -1.94 -0.38 28.92
C PRO A 176 -2.48 -1.43 27.94
N ILE A 177 -1.58 -2.12 27.20
CA ILE A 177 -2.00 -3.09 26.19
C ILE A 177 -2.50 -4.37 26.86
N SER A 178 -3.77 -4.66 26.65
CA SER A 178 -4.45 -5.82 27.22
C SER A 178 -5.56 -6.30 26.30
N VAL A 179 -6.06 -7.51 26.53
CA VAL A 179 -7.26 -8.04 25.83
C VAL A 179 -8.45 -7.13 26.11
N GLU A 180 -8.60 -6.61 27.33
CA GLU A 180 -9.68 -5.69 27.69
C GLU A 180 -9.62 -4.39 26.87
N LEU A 181 -8.43 -3.82 26.66
CA LEU A 181 -8.26 -2.64 25.81
C LEU A 181 -8.67 -2.97 24.35
N PHE A 182 -8.20 -4.09 23.82
CA PHE A 182 -8.56 -4.53 22.47
C PHE A 182 -10.07 -4.68 22.32
N GLU A 183 -10.75 -5.35 23.27
CA GLU A 183 -12.21 -5.52 23.26
C GLU A 183 -12.96 -4.18 23.31
N LYS A 184 -12.45 -3.18 24.06
CA LYS A 184 -13.02 -1.82 24.06
C LYS A 184 -12.83 -1.10 22.73
N ILE A 185 -11.67 -1.26 22.08
CA ILE A 185 -11.41 -0.69 20.75
C ILE A 185 -12.31 -1.34 19.71
N SER A 186 -12.53 -2.65 19.79
CA SER A 186 -13.43 -3.38 18.88
C SER A 186 -14.88 -2.89 18.92
N LEU A 187 -15.31 -2.20 19.98
CA LEU A 187 -16.64 -1.57 20.02
C LEU A 187 -16.77 -0.37 19.05
N LEU A 188 -15.64 0.15 18.54
CA LEU A 188 -15.62 1.21 17.53
C LEU A 188 -15.77 0.67 16.10
N GLU A 189 -15.70 -0.64 15.90
CA GLU A 189 -15.88 -1.27 14.58
C GLU A 189 -17.29 -1.04 13.98
N PRO A 190 -17.42 -1.07 12.64
CA PRO A 190 -16.41 -1.44 11.65
C PRO A 190 -15.45 -0.29 11.31
N PHE A 191 -14.16 -0.59 11.27
CA PHE A 191 -13.15 0.35 10.81
C PHE A 191 -13.14 0.47 9.28
N GLY A 192 -12.74 1.63 8.77
CA GLY A 192 -12.67 1.92 7.35
C GLY A 192 -12.64 3.41 7.05
N ASN A 193 -13.01 3.79 5.84
CA ASN A 193 -12.96 5.18 5.42
C ASN A 193 -13.81 6.09 6.32
N GLY A 194 -13.17 7.06 6.99
CA GLY A 194 -13.82 7.99 7.93
C GLY A 194 -13.97 7.45 9.36
N ASN A 195 -13.55 6.20 9.62
CA ASN A 195 -13.45 5.61 10.95
C ASN A 195 -12.21 4.71 11.00
N ASP A 196 -11.04 5.32 11.03
CA ASP A 196 -9.77 4.61 10.97
C ASP A 196 -9.53 3.79 12.25
N GLU A 197 -8.85 2.65 12.11
CA GLU A 197 -8.41 1.85 13.24
C GLU A 197 -7.42 2.66 14.09
N PRO A 198 -7.60 2.71 15.42
CA PRO A 198 -6.69 3.45 16.30
C PRO A 198 -5.25 2.95 16.20
N THR A 199 -4.32 3.90 16.13
CA THR A 199 -2.88 3.64 16.01
C THR A 199 -2.15 4.11 17.24
N PHE A 200 -1.15 3.34 17.62
CA PHE A 200 -0.31 3.54 18.80
C PHE A 200 1.12 3.79 18.40
N GLU A 201 1.82 4.63 19.15
CA GLU A 201 3.26 4.80 19.04
C GLU A 201 3.93 4.46 20.37
N ILE A 202 5.04 3.74 20.31
CA ILE A 202 5.98 3.61 21.41
C ILE A 202 7.39 3.99 20.95
N LYS A 203 8.13 4.71 21.77
CA LYS A 203 9.48 5.18 21.46
C LYS A 203 10.53 4.46 22.27
N ASN A 204 11.71 4.29 21.65
CA ASN A 204 12.89 3.69 22.28
C ASN A 204 12.68 2.26 22.80
N ALA A 205 11.73 1.50 22.24
CA ALA A 205 11.59 0.09 22.58
C ALA A 205 12.79 -0.71 22.08
N CYS A 206 13.27 -1.67 22.88
CA CYS A 206 14.40 -2.51 22.53
C CYS A 206 13.93 -3.77 21.80
N VAL A 207 14.56 -4.13 20.71
CA VAL A 207 14.31 -5.39 20.00
C VAL A 207 15.01 -6.52 20.74
N ILE A 208 14.26 -7.42 21.36
CA ILE A 208 14.82 -8.55 22.12
C ILE A 208 14.74 -9.89 21.38
N ALA A 209 13.88 -10.01 20.38
CA ALA A 209 13.84 -11.17 19.50
C ALA A 209 13.34 -10.80 18.11
N ARG A 210 13.82 -11.55 17.11
CA ARG A 210 13.46 -11.43 15.70
C ARG A 210 13.23 -12.82 15.11
N GLN A 211 12.15 -12.97 14.36
CA GLN A 211 11.81 -14.20 13.64
C GLN A 211 11.22 -13.87 12.26
N GLU A 212 11.79 -14.45 11.23
CA GLU A 212 11.20 -14.42 9.90
C GLU A 212 10.19 -15.57 9.76
N MET A 213 9.08 -15.33 9.07
CA MET A 213 7.98 -16.26 8.91
C MET A 213 7.44 -16.27 7.48
N GLY A 214 6.70 -17.34 7.15
CA GLY A 214 6.16 -17.60 5.82
C GLY A 214 7.13 -18.37 4.92
N ASP A 215 6.62 -18.99 3.85
CA ASP A 215 7.39 -19.89 2.97
C ASP A 215 8.57 -19.20 2.26
N LYS A 216 8.54 -17.87 2.14
CA LYS A 216 9.56 -17.04 1.51
C LYS A 216 10.19 -16.05 2.48
N ASN A 217 10.05 -16.26 3.79
CA ASN A 217 10.49 -15.34 4.83
C ASN A 217 9.96 -13.89 4.63
N GLN A 218 8.72 -13.79 4.11
CA GLN A 218 8.14 -12.50 3.74
C GLN A 218 7.44 -11.78 4.90
N HIS A 219 7.35 -12.39 6.07
CA HIS A 219 6.77 -11.79 7.26
C HIS A 219 7.82 -11.70 8.36
N LEU A 220 7.74 -10.67 9.17
CA LEU A 220 8.64 -10.45 10.28
C LEU A 220 7.85 -10.40 11.58
N LYS A 221 8.30 -11.16 12.58
CA LYS A 221 7.85 -11.08 13.95
C LYS A 221 8.98 -10.51 14.81
N LEU A 222 8.69 -9.45 15.52
CA LEU A 222 9.57 -8.84 16.49
C LEU A 222 8.99 -9.03 17.90
N THR A 223 9.87 -9.24 18.89
CA THR A 223 9.50 -9.04 20.29
C THR A 223 10.24 -7.81 20.76
N LEU A 224 9.49 -6.81 21.19
CA LEU A 224 10.01 -5.56 21.70
C LEU A 224 9.87 -5.52 23.23
N SER A 225 10.81 -4.85 23.90
CA SER A 225 10.77 -4.61 25.33
C SER A 225 10.85 -3.11 25.63
N ASP A 226 10.05 -2.65 26.58
CA ASP A 226 10.14 -1.31 27.19
C ASP A 226 11.06 -1.28 28.42
N GLY A 227 11.64 -2.42 28.78
CA GLY A 227 12.47 -2.64 29.98
C GLY A 227 11.75 -3.38 31.08
N GLU A 228 10.44 -3.39 31.13
CA GLU A 228 9.62 -4.10 32.12
C GLU A 228 8.78 -5.22 31.49
N ARG A 229 8.28 -4.99 30.27
CA ARG A 229 7.38 -5.89 29.55
C ARG A 229 7.88 -6.19 28.16
N GLU A 230 7.43 -7.33 27.66
CA GLU A 230 7.67 -7.79 26.30
C GLU A 230 6.37 -7.74 25.51
N PHE A 231 6.44 -7.25 24.27
CA PHE A 231 5.29 -7.20 23.39
C PHE A 231 5.65 -7.72 21.99
N LYS A 232 4.81 -8.64 21.49
CA LYS A 232 5.00 -9.25 20.18
C LYS A 232 4.35 -8.40 19.11
N MET A 233 5.09 -8.15 18.03
CA MET A 233 4.63 -7.38 16.88
C MET A 233 4.90 -8.10 15.57
N LEU A 234 4.01 -7.93 14.62
CA LEU A 234 4.03 -8.57 13.31
C LEU A 234 4.10 -7.52 12.20
N LYS A 235 4.93 -7.78 11.20
CA LYS A 235 4.91 -7.08 9.92
C LYS A 235 4.67 -8.10 8.81
N PHE A 236 3.46 -8.07 8.23
CA PHE A 236 3.14 -8.90 7.07
C PHE A 236 3.73 -8.27 5.80
N ASN A 237 4.26 -9.13 4.89
CA ASN A 237 4.89 -8.71 3.64
C ASN A 237 5.94 -7.61 3.85
N ALA A 238 6.82 -7.82 4.83
CA ALA A 238 7.89 -6.89 5.16
C ALA A 238 8.79 -6.66 3.95
N PRO A 239 9.06 -5.40 3.53
CA PRO A 239 10.07 -5.11 2.53
C PRO A 239 11.42 -5.67 2.95
N LYS A 240 12.29 -6.01 1.99
CA LYS A 240 13.62 -6.60 2.27
C LYS A 240 14.52 -5.71 3.12
N ASP A 241 14.30 -4.41 3.04
CA ASP A 241 14.99 -3.37 3.79
C ASP A 241 14.31 -3.05 5.14
N PHE A 242 13.17 -3.69 5.41
CA PHE A 242 12.47 -3.57 6.69
C PHE A 242 13.06 -4.58 7.68
N PHE A 243 13.97 -4.11 8.50
CA PHE A 243 14.60 -4.94 9.53
C PHE A 243 14.97 -4.10 10.76
N ALA A 244 15.13 -4.78 11.88
CA ALA A 244 15.73 -4.26 13.08
C ALA A 244 16.57 -5.39 13.72
N GLU A 245 17.72 -5.06 14.23
CA GLU A 245 18.61 -6.04 14.86
C GLU A 245 18.27 -6.21 16.34
N ILE A 246 18.66 -7.35 16.92
CA ILE A 246 18.53 -7.57 18.35
C ILE A 246 19.39 -6.55 19.09
N ASP A 247 18.92 -6.07 20.23
CA ASP A 247 19.48 -5.00 21.06
C ASP A 247 19.39 -3.59 20.47
N GLU A 248 18.78 -3.44 19.28
CA GLU A 248 18.53 -2.14 18.66
C GLU A 248 17.31 -1.44 19.29
N LYS A 249 17.41 -0.11 19.47
CA LYS A 249 16.27 0.71 19.89
C LYS A 249 15.50 1.21 18.68
N VAL A 250 14.18 1.11 18.75
CA VAL A 250 13.27 1.49 17.67
C VAL A 250 12.11 2.33 18.21
N ASP A 251 11.66 3.26 17.37
CA ASP A 251 10.34 3.86 17.51
C ASP A 251 9.39 3.08 16.59
N VAL A 252 8.23 2.70 17.09
CA VAL A 252 7.29 1.89 16.32
C VAL A 252 5.87 2.45 16.39
N ILE A 253 5.22 2.54 15.22
CA ILE A 253 3.79 2.84 15.09
C ILE A 253 3.09 1.54 14.69
N PHE A 254 2.02 1.21 15.41
CA PHE A 254 1.33 -0.06 15.25
C PHE A 254 -0.17 0.06 15.55
N SER A 255 -0.97 -0.88 15.05
CA SER A 255 -2.32 -1.15 15.50
C SER A 255 -2.35 -2.45 16.32
N LEU A 256 -3.45 -2.71 17.01
CA LEU A 256 -3.61 -3.92 17.83
C LEU A 256 -4.34 -5.00 17.06
N GLY A 257 -3.89 -6.23 17.18
CA GLY A 257 -4.56 -7.41 16.66
C GLY A 257 -4.76 -8.46 17.75
N LEU A 258 -5.83 -9.24 17.64
CA LEU A 258 -6.09 -10.37 18.51
C LEU A 258 -5.63 -11.67 17.86
N ASN A 259 -4.75 -12.38 18.53
CA ASN A 259 -4.36 -13.74 18.16
C ASN A 259 -5.05 -14.73 19.10
N GLU A 260 -5.92 -15.58 18.56
CA GLU A 260 -6.59 -16.64 19.32
C GLU A 260 -6.05 -18.01 18.88
N TRP A 261 -5.39 -18.68 19.79
CA TRP A 261 -4.83 -20.00 19.57
C TRP A 261 -5.14 -20.92 20.73
N GLN A 262 -5.74 -22.08 20.47
CA GLN A 262 -6.13 -23.09 21.46
C GLN A 262 -6.96 -22.51 22.64
N GLY A 263 -7.83 -21.54 22.34
CA GLY A 263 -8.67 -20.88 23.35
C GLY A 263 -7.97 -19.81 24.18
N GLN A 264 -6.66 -19.56 23.94
CA GLN A 264 -5.95 -18.44 24.56
C GLN A 264 -5.98 -17.23 23.63
N LYS A 265 -6.39 -16.10 24.18
CA LYS A 265 -6.41 -14.80 23.49
C LYS A 265 -5.18 -13.99 23.88
N ASN A 266 -4.42 -13.57 22.89
CA ASN A 266 -3.25 -12.71 23.09
C ASN A 266 -3.37 -11.49 22.16
N VAL A 267 -3.06 -10.30 22.66
CA VAL A 267 -2.94 -9.10 21.84
C VAL A 267 -1.52 -9.05 21.26
N GLU A 268 -1.44 -8.80 19.96
CA GLU A 268 -0.18 -8.59 19.23
C GLU A 268 -0.26 -7.25 18.47
N GLY A 269 0.87 -6.57 18.28
CA GLY A 269 0.94 -5.36 17.46
C GLY A 269 1.06 -5.70 15.97
N GLN A 270 0.38 -4.95 15.12
CA GLN A 270 0.61 -4.97 13.68
C GLN A 270 1.44 -3.74 13.30
N ILE A 271 2.71 -3.95 12.96
CA ILE A 271 3.63 -2.84 12.69
C ILE A 271 3.21 -2.12 11.41
N LEU A 272 2.91 -0.84 11.54
CA LEU A 272 2.63 0.07 10.42
C LEU A 272 3.93 0.75 9.97
N HIS A 273 4.70 1.28 10.92
CA HIS A 273 5.98 1.95 10.68
C HIS A 273 6.98 1.59 11.79
N LEU A 274 8.26 1.55 11.43
CA LEU A 274 9.36 1.32 12.36
C LEU A 274 10.54 2.22 11.95
N GLU A 275 11.03 3.00 12.90
CA GLU A 275 12.21 3.84 12.75
C GLU A 275 13.31 3.35 13.70
N ARG A 276 14.49 3.08 13.13
CA ARG A 276 15.67 2.67 13.90
C ARG A 276 16.35 3.89 14.48
N LYS A 277 16.71 3.82 15.75
CA LYS A 277 17.55 4.86 16.35
C LYS A 277 19.01 4.50 16.12
N CYS A 278 19.70 5.33 15.35
CA CYS A 278 21.16 5.23 15.29
C CYS A 278 21.72 5.47 16.69
N VAL A 279 22.52 4.52 17.17
CA VAL A 279 23.31 4.66 18.42
C VAL A 279 24.44 5.64 18.18
#